data_3f96e50aa2b164e2bdee5b5b8af7067c
#
_entry.id   3f96e50aa2b164e2bdee5b5b8af7067c
#
_cell.length_a   1.000
_cell.length_b   1.000
_cell.length_c   1.000
_cell.angle_alpha   90.00
_cell.angle_beta   90.00
_cell.angle_gamma   90.00
#
_symmetry.space_group_name_H-M   'P 1'
#
loop_
_entity.id
_entity.type
_entity.pdbx_description
1 polymer ?
#
loop_
_entity_poly.entity_id
_entity_poly.type
_entity_poly.pdbx_seq_one_letter_code
_entity_poly.pdbx_strand_id
1 'polypeptide(L)'
;NGAYFVSADFVKLYTDMSYELFENPNRVVIETAGYEKKVATLKRDVALRRFGGVKSLILKDASKGDQVTVLEDYGKWSHVLTDDGVLACVQNKRMSKAETQTVACNLEERTYHHITVKNPIIMGWHQVTSQAANGNVSKMVAGTDLNVISPTWFSLSDNQGNIRSLASSDYVTYCHENNIQVWGLVSNLENKNVDTTTVLNTT
;
A
#
# COMPACT_ATOMS: atom_id res chain seq x y z
N ASN A 1 26.55 -0.37 -8.29
CA ASN A 1 25.47 0.61 -8.32
C ASN A 1 24.39 0.11 -7.37
N GLY A 2 24.31 0.73 -6.16
CA GLY A 2 23.29 0.40 -5.14
C GLY A 2 21.94 1.02 -5.48
N ALA A 3 21.30 0.62 -6.57
CA ALA A 3 19.93 1.01 -6.86
C ALA A 3 18.99 0.09 -6.05
N TYR A 4 18.07 0.71 -5.31
CA TYR A 4 16.99 0.00 -4.65
C TYR A 4 15.79 -0.09 -5.60
N PHE A 5 15.16 -1.26 -5.66
CA PHE A 5 13.95 -1.49 -6.43
C PHE A 5 12.81 -1.78 -5.46
N VAL A 6 11.65 -1.18 -5.71
CA VAL A 6 10.42 -1.42 -4.96
C VAL A 6 9.38 -1.97 -5.93
N SER A 7 8.67 -3.00 -5.54
CA SER A 7 7.57 -3.55 -6.35
C SER A 7 6.49 -2.49 -6.58
N ALA A 8 6.01 -2.37 -7.81
CA ALA A 8 4.89 -1.48 -8.13
C ALA A 8 3.61 -1.87 -7.37
N ASP A 9 3.39 -3.17 -7.12
CA ASP A 9 2.29 -3.65 -6.29
C ASP A 9 2.40 -3.18 -4.85
N PHE A 10 3.62 -3.15 -4.31
CA PHE A 10 3.84 -2.59 -2.97
C PHE A 10 3.51 -1.10 -2.94
N VAL A 11 3.98 -0.33 -3.92
CA VAL A 11 3.66 1.12 -4.01
C VAL A 11 2.15 1.34 -4.11
N LYS A 12 1.44 0.56 -4.94
CA LYS A 12 -0.02 0.61 -5.09
C LYS A 12 -0.78 0.39 -3.78
N LEU A 13 -0.23 -0.40 -2.84
CA LEU A 13 -0.87 -0.66 -1.54
C LEU A 13 -0.88 0.58 -0.62
N TYR A 14 0.03 1.53 -0.83
CA TYR A 14 0.24 2.67 0.06
C TYR A 14 0.05 4.03 -0.61
N THR A 15 -0.28 4.04 -1.89
CA THR A 15 -0.48 5.26 -2.67
C THR A 15 -1.72 5.14 -3.56
N ASP A 16 -2.26 6.28 -3.98
CA ASP A 16 -3.36 6.35 -4.93
C ASP A 16 -2.93 6.08 -6.38
N MET A 17 -1.89 5.28 -6.56
CA MET A 17 -1.35 4.90 -7.86
C MET A 17 -2.02 3.63 -8.36
N SER A 18 -2.40 3.62 -9.63
CA SER A 18 -2.69 2.41 -10.40
C SER A 18 -1.71 2.29 -11.57
N TYR A 19 -1.46 1.07 -12.02
CA TYR A 19 -0.66 0.84 -13.21
C TYR A 19 -1.24 -0.30 -14.03
N GLU A 20 -0.99 -0.23 -15.32
CA GLU A 20 -1.34 -1.26 -16.29
C GLU A 20 -0.11 -1.59 -17.14
N LEU A 21 0.16 -2.89 -17.30
CA LEU A 21 1.30 -3.39 -18.07
C LEU A 21 0.79 -3.96 -19.40
N PHE A 22 1.33 -3.44 -20.49
CA PHE A 22 1.09 -3.91 -21.85
C PHE A 22 2.35 -4.60 -22.37
N GLU A 23 2.21 -5.79 -22.91
CA GLU A 23 3.33 -6.53 -23.50
C GLU A 23 3.58 -6.10 -24.95
N ASN A 24 2.53 -5.74 -25.67
CA ASN A 24 2.63 -5.33 -27.07
C ASN A 24 1.71 -4.14 -27.41
N PRO A 25 2.20 -2.92 -27.36
CA PRO A 25 3.60 -2.51 -27.18
C PRO A 25 4.06 -2.70 -25.73
N ASN A 26 5.35 -2.99 -25.53
CA ASN A 26 5.92 -3.07 -24.18
C ASN A 26 5.87 -1.69 -23.49
N ARG A 27 4.89 -1.51 -22.61
CA ARG A 27 4.59 -0.24 -21.95
C ARG A 27 3.95 -0.42 -20.60
N VAL A 28 4.28 0.47 -19.68
CA VAL A 28 3.58 0.66 -18.42
C VAL A 28 2.86 2.00 -18.47
N VAL A 29 1.56 2.00 -18.20
CA VAL A 29 0.77 3.22 -18.00
C VAL A 29 0.51 3.35 -16.52
N ILE A 30 0.87 4.50 -15.94
CA ILE A 30 0.68 4.80 -14.53
C ILE A 30 -0.31 5.95 -14.42
N GLU A 31 -1.34 5.78 -13.61
CA GLU A 31 -2.32 6.82 -13.29
C GLU A 31 -2.32 7.07 -11.77
N THR A 32 -2.49 8.32 -11.39
CA THR A 32 -2.62 8.74 -9.99
C THR A 32 -4.01 9.30 -9.74
N ALA A 33 -4.64 8.99 -8.64
CA ALA A 33 -5.94 9.55 -8.30
C ALA A 33 -5.91 11.09 -8.27
N GLY A 34 -7.00 11.71 -8.68
CA GLY A 34 -7.11 13.15 -8.80
C GLY A 34 -6.48 13.73 -10.06
N TYR A 35 -5.75 12.93 -10.86
CA TYR A 35 -5.25 13.39 -12.16
C TYR A 35 -6.41 13.57 -13.14
N GLU A 36 -6.42 14.70 -13.84
CA GLU A 36 -7.40 15.00 -14.87
C GLU A 36 -6.88 14.56 -16.24
N LYS A 37 -7.54 13.59 -16.85
CA LYS A 37 -7.26 13.14 -18.21
C LYS A 37 -8.36 13.60 -19.18
N LYS A 38 -7.98 13.90 -20.40
CA LYS A 38 -8.91 14.25 -21.48
C LYS A 38 -9.22 13.01 -22.29
N VAL A 39 -10.47 12.60 -22.32
CA VAL A 39 -10.95 11.42 -23.06
C VAL A 39 -11.84 11.85 -24.21
N ALA A 40 -11.65 11.25 -25.38
CA ALA A 40 -12.46 11.47 -26.56
C ALA A 40 -12.90 10.13 -27.18
N THR A 41 -14.06 10.12 -27.82
CA THR A 41 -14.60 8.93 -28.50
C THR A 41 -14.41 9.07 -30.02
N LEU A 42 -14.02 8.00 -30.69
CA LEU A 42 -13.88 7.97 -32.14
C LEU A 42 -15.27 7.97 -32.81
N LYS A 43 -15.49 8.90 -33.73
CA LYS A 43 -16.75 9.08 -34.44
C LYS A 43 -16.96 8.08 -35.59
N ARG A 44 -15.92 7.42 -36.03
CA ARG A 44 -15.88 6.44 -37.13
C ARG A 44 -14.62 5.60 -37.05
N ASP A 45 -14.58 4.55 -37.81
CA ASP A 45 -13.39 3.74 -38.00
C ASP A 45 -12.24 4.62 -38.55
N VAL A 46 -11.06 4.47 -37.99
CA VAL A 46 -9.89 5.31 -38.31
C VAL A 46 -8.58 4.57 -38.07
N ALA A 47 -7.64 4.78 -39.00
CA ALA A 47 -6.28 4.32 -38.79
C ALA A 47 -5.51 5.27 -37.87
N LEU A 48 -5.08 4.78 -36.72
CA LEU A 48 -4.19 5.45 -35.79
C LEU A 48 -2.75 5.38 -36.32
N ARG A 49 -2.06 6.50 -36.32
CA ARG A 49 -0.78 6.64 -37.03
C ARG A 49 0.34 7.02 -36.09
N ARG A 50 1.57 6.69 -36.49
CA ARG A 50 2.77 7.01 -35.71
C ARG A 50 2.97 8.51 -35.49
N PHE A 51 2.66 9.32 -36.51
CA PHE A 51 2.78 10.77 -36.49
C PHE A 51 1.56 11.43 -37.13
N GLY A 52 1.37 12.72 -36.89
CA GLY A 52 0.31 13.51 -37.49
C GLY A 52 0.50 13.70 -39.00
N GLY A 53 -0.08 12.81 -39.80
CA GLY A 53 -0.03 12.88 -41.24
C GLY A 53 -0.61 11.67 -41.95
N VAL A 54 -1.34 11.88 -43.06
CA VAL A 54 -2.01 10.80 -43.81
C VAL A 54 -1.06 9.79 -44.44
N LYS A 55 0.20 10.16 -44.60
CA LYS A 55 1.28 9.29 -45.15
C LYS A 55 2.07 8.58 -44.05
N SER A 56 1.82 8.89 -42.80
CA SER A 56 2.51 8.25 -41.67
C SER A 56 2.09 6.80 -41.52
N LEU A 57 3.00 5.97 -40.96
CA LEU A 57 2.79 4.56 -40.72
C LEU A 57 1.51 4.35 -39.84
N ILE A 58 0.68 3.43 -40.25
CA ILE A 58 -0.47 2.99 -39.46
C ILE A 58 0.05 2.05 -38.38
N LEU A 59 -0.27 2.33 -37.13
CA LEU A 59 0.09 1.50 -35.98
C LEU A 59 -1.05 0.57 -35.60
N LYS A 60 -2.31 1.05 -35.73
CA LYS A 60 -3.50 0.30 -35.36
C LYS A 60 -4.71 0.85 -36.12
N ASP A 61 -5.62 -0.02 -36.47
CA ASP A 61 -6.97 0.35 -36.87
C ASP A 61 -7.88 0.36 -35.65
N ALA A 62 -8.63 1.44 -35.46
CA ALA A 62 -9.52 1.65 -34.36
C ALA A 62 -10.95 1.85 -34.87
N SER A 63 -11.92 1.40 -34.10
CA SER A 63 -13.32 1.37 -34.48
C SER A 63 -14.09 2.60 -34.00
N LYS A 64 -15.22 2.86 -34.63
CA LYS A 64 -16.17 3.84 -34.12
C LYS A 64 -16.64 3.45 -32.72
N GLY A 65 -16.58 4.40 -31.80
CA GLY A 65 -16.97 4.20 -30.40
C GLY A 65 -15.80 3.94 -29.47
N ASP A 66 -14.61 3.58 -29.98
CA ASP A 66 -13.44 3.40 -29.15
C ASP A 66 -13.10 4.72 -28.45
N GLN A 67 -12.73 4.62 -27.17
CA GLN A 67 -12.25 5.76 -26.40
C GLN A 67 -10.74 5.88 -26.50
N VAL A 68 -10.25 7.11 -26.47
CA VAL A 68 -8.83 7.41 -26.47
C VAL A 68 -8.54 8.53 -25.47
N THR A 69 -7.45 8.40 -24.74
CA THR A 69 -6.96 9.48 -23.90
C THR A 69 -6.15 10.46 -24.76
N VAL A 70 -6.55 11.72 -24.80
CA VAL A 70 -5.87 12.77 -25.54
C VAL A 70 -4.74 13.31 -24.68
N LEU A 71 -3.50 13.05 -25.12
CA LEU A 71 -2.30 13.48 -24.41
C LEU A 71 -1.88 14.89 -24.84
N GLU A 72 -1.91 15.16 -26.15
CA GLU A 72 -1.47 16.43 -26.69
C GLU A 72 -2.26 16.76 -27.97
N ASP A 73 -2.63 18.04 -28.14
CA ASP A 73 -3.36 18.54 -29.31
C ASP A 73 -2.42 19.41 -30.19
N TYR A 74 -2.19 18.98 -31.41
CA TYR A 74 -1.41 19.68 -32.42
C TYR A 74 -2.27 20.44 -33.45
N GLY A 75 -3.52 20.71 -33.13
CA GLY A 75 -4.48 21.45 -33.95
C GLY A 75 -5.25 20.60 -34.94
N LYS A 76 -4.65 19.99 -35.94
CA LYS A 76 -5.31 19.07 -36.88
C LYS A 76 -5.27 17.61 -36.45
N TRP A 77 -4.30 17.25 -35.64
CA TRP A 77 -4.02 15.92 -35.13
C TRP A 77 -3.81 16.00 -33.64
N SER A 78 -4.18 14.95 -32.93
CA SER A 78 -3.84 14.79 -31.52
C SER A 78 -3.03 13.52 -31.31
N HIS A 79 -2.10 13.57 -30.36
CA HIS A 79 -1.44 12.41 -29.82
C HIS A 79 -2.33 11.78 -28.76
N VAL A 80 -2.60 10.51 -28.90
CA VAL A 80 -3.55 9.78 -28.08
C VAL A 80 -2.97 8.48 -27.56
N LEU A 81 -3.47 8.03 -26.44
CA LEU A 81 -3.25 6.72 -25.87
C LEU A 81 -4.56 5.92 -25.97
N THR A 82 -4.48 4.72 -26.50
CA THR A 82 -5.61 3.78 -26.56
C THR A 82 -5.66 2.92 -25.30
N ASP A 83 -6.80 2.26 -25.05
CA ASP A 83 -7.01 1.40 -23.89
C ASP A 83 -6.06 0.17 -23.88
N ASP A 84 -5.54 -0.24 -25.02
CA ASP A 84 -4.53 -1.30 -25.13
C ASP A 84 -3.08 -0.79 -25.18
N GLY A 85 -2.85 0.44 -24.70
CA GLY A 85 -1.52 1.00 -24.50
C GLY A 85 -0.83 1.52 -25.75
N VAL A 86 -1.50 1.64 -26.92
CA VAL A 86 -0.88 2.16 -28.15
C VAL A 86 -0.87 3.69 -28.12
N LEU A 87 0.34 4.27 -28.24
CA LEU A 87 0.52 5.71 -28.46
C LEU A 87 0.51 5.99 -29.96
N ALA A 88 -0.43 6.83 -30.40
CA ALA A 88 -0.62 7.12 -31.80
C ALA A 88 -1.17 8.53 -32.03
N CYS A 89 -1.23 8.95 -33.30
CA CYS A 89 -1.86 10.19 -33.71
C CYS A 89 -3.16 9.92 -34.46
N VAL A 90 -4.18 10.72 -34.18
CA VAL A 90 -5.47 10.71 -34.87
C VAL A 90 -5.88 12.12 -35.25
N GLN A 91 -6.66 12.26 -36.35
CA GLN A 91 -7.18 13.56 -36.77
C GLN A 91 -8.29 14.03 -35.80
N ASN A 92 -8.22 15.27 -35.32
CA ASN A 92 -9.18 15.85 -34.36
C ASN A 92 -10.62 15.79 -34.88
N LYS A 93 -10.86 15.96 -36.18
CA LYS A 93 -12.19 15.85 -36.79
C LYS A 93 -12.80 14.43 -36.70
N ARG A 94 -11.99 13.42 -36.36
CA ARG A 94 -12.44 12.02 -36.25
C ARG A 94 -12.84 11.65 -34.81
N MET A 95 -12.59 12.53 -33.86
CA MET A 95 -12.94 12.36 -32.45
C MET A 95 -14.11 13.25 -32.03
N SER A 96 -14.78 12.91 -30.96
CA SER A 96 -15.65 13.82 -30.23
C SER A 96 -14.85 14.99 -29.64
N LYS A 97 -15.54 15.98 -29.09
CA LYS A 97 -14.88 16.92 -28.15
C LYS A 97 -14.37 16.12 -26.97
N ALA A 98 -13.13 16.38 -26.57
CA ALA A 98 -12.56 15.73 -25.40
C ALA A 98 -13.27 16.21 -24.14
N GLU A 99 -13.58 15.29 -23.24
CA GLU A 99 -14.16 15.53 -21.93
C GLU A 99 -13.08 15.27 -20.86
N THR A 100 -13.06 16.10 -19.84
CA THR A 100 -12.17 15.91 -18.70
C THR A 100 -12.75 14.85 -17.78
N GLN A 101 -11.97 13.84 -17.48
CA GLN A 101 -12.27 12.80 -16.50
C GLN A 101 -11.21 12.81 -15.41
N THR A 102 -11.66 12.78 -14.17
CA THR A 102 -10.76 12.65 -13.02
C THR A 102 -10.55 11.17 -12.72
N VAL A 103 -9.30 10.77 -12.58
CA VAL A 103 -8.96 9.40 -12.17
C VAL A 103 -9.47 9.18 -10.75
N ALA A 104 -10.31 8.17 -10.55
CA ALA A 104 -10.88 7.86 -9.25
C ALA A 104 -9.81 7.32 -8.28
N CYS A 105 -9.96 7.66 -7.01
CA CYS A 105 -9.20 7.04 -5.93
C CYS A 105 -9.80 5.66 -5.63
N ASN A 106 -9.02 4.62 -5.75
CA ASN A 106 -9.40 3.24 -5.40
C ASN A 106 -8.67 2.75 -4.14
N LEU A 107 -7.97 3.64 -3.44
CA LEU A 107 -7.33 3.31 -2.18
C LEU A 107 -8.40 3.14 -1.10
N GLU A 108 -8.50 1.95 -0.52
CA GLU A 108 -9.29 1.75 0.68
C GLU A 108 -8.62 2.50 1.82
N GLU A 109 -9.35 3.44 2.44
CA GLU A 109 -8.88 4.09 3.67
C GLU A 109 -8.60 3.00 4.72
N ARG A 110 -7.33 2.80 5.01
CA ARG A 110 -6.94 1.93 6.12
C ARG A 110 -7.21 2.69 7.42
N THR A 111 -8.18 2.22 8.17
CA THR A 111 -8.39 2.70 9.53
C THR A 111 -7.26 2.16 10.40
N TYR A 112 -6.35 3.05 10.79
CA TYR A 112 -5.33 2.73 11.79
C TYR A 112 -5.94 2.96 13.17
N HIS A 113 -6.05 1.89 13.94
CA HIS A 113 -6.42 2.00 15.35
C HIS A 113 -5.20 2.44 16.14
N HIS A 114 -5.17 3.71 16.49
CA HIS A 114 -4.14 4.23 17.38
C HIS A 114 -4.57 4.01 18.82
N ILE A 115 -3.72 3.37 19.60
CA ILE A 115 -3.86 3.35 21.05
C ILE A 115 -3.45 4.72 21.55
N THR A 116 -4.40 5.52 22.01
CA THR A 116 -4.14 6.84 22.58
C THR A 116 -4.39 6.79 24.08
N VAL A 117 -3.43 7.25 24.87
CA VAL A 117 -3.59 7.46 26.30
C VAL A 117 -3.81 8.94 26.54
N LYS A 118 -4.94 9.32 27.14
CA LYS A 118 -5.29 10.72 27.39
C LYS A 118 -4.40 11.40 28.44
N ASN A 119 -3.82 10.60 29.33
CA ASN A 119 -2.95 11.07 30.43
C ASN A 119 -1.49 10.74 30.11
N PRO A 120 -0.52 11.35 30.83
CA PRO A 120 0.87 10.90 30.77
C PRO A 120 0.99 9.40 30.96
N ILE A 121 1.86 8.75 30.20
CA ILE A 121 2.08 7.31 30.31
C ILE A 121 2.90 7.05 31.58
N ILE A 122 2.31 6.30 32.50
CA ILE A 122 2.97 5.76 33.67
C ILE A 122 3.04 4.25 33.47
N MET A 123 4.20 3.76 33.03
CA MET A 123 4.40 2.38 32.59
C MET A 123 5.27 1.59 33.55
N GLY A 124 4.85 0.35 33.82
CA GLY A 124 5.66 -0.65 34.52
C GLY A 124 5.99 -1.84 33.61
N TRP A 125 7.17 -2.41 33.77
CA TRP A 125 7.54 -3.69 33.14
C TRP A 125 7.27 -4.85 34.11
N HIS A 126 6.64 -5.90 33.62
CA HIS A 126 6.42 -7.14 34.35
C HIS A 126 7.24 -8.26 33.70
N GLN A 127 8.29 -8.72 34.39
CA GLN A 127 9.05 -9.87 33.93
C GLN A 127 8.25 -11.16 34.10
N VAL A 128 7.70 -11.69 33.01
CA VAL A 128 6.96 -12.93 32.95
C VAL A 128 7.87 -14.04 32.45
N THR A 129 8.27 -14.95 33.34
CA THR A 129 9.21 -16.05 33.02
C THR A 129 8.53 -17.37 32.74
N SER A 130 7.25 -17.49 33.15
CA SER A 130 6.41 -18.67 32.94
C SER A 130 4.94 -18.30 32.82
N GLN A 131 4.12 -19.20 32.29
CA GLN A 131 2.69 -18.98 32.19
C GLN A 131 2.02 -18.70 33.56
N ALA A 132 2.48 -19.39 34.61
CA ALA A 132 1.98 -19.18 35.97
C ALA A 132 2.31 -17.80 36.55
N ALA A 133 3.41 -17.18 36.10
CA ALA A 133 3.83 -15.84 36.56
C ALA A 133 2.82 -14.74 36.19
N ASN A 134 1.98 -14.96 35.17
CA ASN A 134 0.93 -14.04 34.79
C ASN A 134 -0.05 -13.75 35.95
N GLY A 135 -0.31 -14.71 36.83
CA GLY A 135 -1.19 -14.55 38.00
C GLY A 135 -0.72 -13.49 39.01
N ASN A 136 0.54 -13.01 38.91
CA ASN A 136 1.05 -11.98 39.80
C ASN A 136 0.65 -10.54 39.38
N VAL A 137 -0.03 -10.36 38.25
CA VAL A 137 -0.40 -9.04 37.73
C VAL A 137 -1.15 -8.19 38.78
N SER A 138 -2.10 -8.80 39.51
CA SER A 138 -2.88 -8.10 40.52
C SER A 138 -2.01 -7.49 41.63
N LYS A 139 -0.92 -8.18 42.01
CA LYS A 139 0.02 -7.68 43.01
C LYS A 139 0.93 -6.58 42.45
N MET A 140 1.22 -6.63 41.16
CA MET A 140 2.09 -5.66 40.47
C MET A 140 1.42 -4.29 40.30
N VAL A 141 0.11 -4.27 40.09
CA VAL A 141 -0.61 -3.03 39.80
C VAL A 141 -1.36 -2.47 41.00
N ALA A 142 -1.57 -3.26 42.07
CA ALA A 142 -2.30 -2.84 43.25
C ALA A 142 -1.65 -1.61 43.92
N GLY A 143 -2.41 -0.54 44.09
CA GLY A 143 -1.96 0.69 44.77
C GLY A 143 -0.95 1.52 43.94
N THR A 144 -0.88 1.29 42.64
CA THR A 144 -0.03 2.08 41.72
C THR A 144 -0.88 2.96 40.83
N ASP A 145 -0.29 4.05 40.30
CA ASP A 145 -0.91 4.93 39.31
C ASP A 145 -0.60 4.48 37.86
N LEU A 146 -0.21 3.20 37.67
CA LEU A 146 0.09 2.66 36.34
C LEU A 146 -1.14 2.70 35.43
N ASN A 147 -0.95 3.23 34.24
CA ASN A 147 -1.94 3.18 33.17
C ASN A 147 -1.51 2.32 32.00
N VAL A 148 -0.26 1.85 32.00
CA VAL A 148 0.28 0.89 31.04
C VAL A 148 1.15 -0.14 31.79
N ILE A 149 1.00 -1.41 31.45
CA ILE A 149 1.90 -2.47 31.90
C ILE A 149 2.47 -3.22 30.70
N SER A 150 3.78 -3.49 30.72
CA SER A 150 4.47 -4.16 29.63
C SER A 150 5.05 -5.50 30.10
N PRO A 151 4.31 -6.61 29.88
CA PRO A 151 4.80 -7.94 30.22
C PRO A 151 5.79 -8.46 29.17
N THR A 152 6.82 -9.17 29.60
CA THR A 152 7.84 -9.80 28.74
C THR A 152 7.31 -11.11 28.15
N TRP A 153 6.28 -11.02 27.29
CA TRP A 153 5.56 -12.19 26.83
C TRP A 153 6.15 -12.87 25.60
N PHE A 154 6.79 -12.11 24.75
CA PHE A 154 7.18 -12.60 23.44
C PHE A 154 8.71 -12.62 23.31
N SER A 155 9.24 -13.73 22.84
CA SER A 155 10.66 -13.87 22.53
C SER A 155 10.84 -14.66 21.23
N LEU A 156 11.89 -14.36 20.47
CA LEU A 156 12.25 -15.19 19.32
C LEU A 156 12.66 -16.59 19.78
N SER A 157 12.13 -17.62 19.13
CA SER A 157 12.45 -19.02 19.44
C SER A 157 13.51 -19.63 18.55
N ASP A 158 13.65 -19.12 17.32
CA ASP A 158 14.59 -19.61 16.30
C ASP A 158 14.96 -18.52 15.29
N ASN A 159 15.87 -18.86 14.36
CA ASN A 159 16.32 -17.97 13.31
C ASN A 159 15.33 -17.87 12.11
N GLN A 160 14.22 -18.56 12.14
CA GLN A 160 13.14 -18.46 11.17
C GLN A 160 12.09 -17.40 11.54
N GLY A 161 12.27 -16.72 12.69
CA GLY A 161 11.35 -15.67 13.16
C GLY A 161 10.16 -16.21 13.96
N ASN A 162 10.15 -17.49 14.34
CA ASN A 162 9.10 -18.03 15.20
C ASN A 162 9.16 -17.37 16.58
N ILE A 163 7.98 -17.14 17.16
CA ILE A 163 7.83 -16.45 18.45
C ILE A 163 7.33 -17.43 19.50
N ARG A 164 8.03 -17.48 20.63
CA ARG A 164 7.51 -18.07 21.86
C ARG A 164 6.62 -17.04 22.55
N SER A 165 5.42 -17.44 22.96
CA SER A 165 4.44 -16.59 23.65
C SER A 165 4.12 -17.09 25.04
N LEU A 166 4.10 -16.19 26.01
CA LEU A 166 3.57 -16.38 27.37
C LEU A 166 2.34 -15.51 27.61
N ALA A 167 1.71 -14.98 26.56
CA ALA A 167 0.53 -14.13 26.69
C ALA A 167 -0.63 -14.84 27.39
N SER A 168 -1.40 -14.08 28.15
CA SER A 168 -2.54 -14.56 28.92
C SER A 168 -3.75 -13.64 28.72
N SER A 169 -4.88 -14.21 28.31
CA SER A 169 -6.15 -13.49 28.16
C SER A 169 -6.64 -12.96 29.52
N ASP A 170 -6.51 -13.75 30.58
CA ASP A 170 -6.96 -13.37 31.91
C ASP A 170 -6.17 -12.16 32.45
N TYR A 171 -4.89 -12.11 32.14
CA TYR A 171 -4.03 -10.95 32.45
C TYR A 171 -4.53 -9.69 31.75
N VAL A 172 -4.83 -9.78 30.46
CA VAL A 172 -5.35 -8.65 29.67
C VAL A 172 -6.69 -8.20 30.21
N THR A 173 -7.61 -9.14 30.47
CA THR A 173 -8.93 -8.85 31.02
C THR A 173 -8.82 -8.11 32.35
N TYR A 174 -8.02 -8.64 33.28
CA TYR A 174 -7.78 -8.02 34.58
C TYR A 174 -7.24 -6.58 34.43
N CYS A 175 -6.25 -6.36 33.57
CA CYS A 175 -5.68 -5.02 33.35
C CYS A 175 -6.71 -4.06 32.77
N HIS A 176 -7.49 -4.49 31.78
CA HIS A 176 -8.50 -3.65 31.13
C HIS A 176 -9.64 -3.29 32.09
N GLU A 177 -10.07 -4.21 32.94
CA GLU A 177 -11.08 -3.94 34.01
C GLU A 177 -10.57 -2.88 35.01
N ASN A 178 -9.25 -2.76 35.17
CA ASN A 178 -8.61 -1.74 36.01
C ASN A 178 -8.12 -0.51 35.23
N ASN A 179 -8.56 -0.30 33.99
CA ASN A 179 -8.17 0.81 33.10
C ASN A 179 -6.67 0.88 32.79
N ILE A 180 -5.98 -0.26 32.80
CA ILE A 180 -4.58 -0.38 32.50
C ILE A 180 -4.42 -1.02 31.12
N GLN A 181 -3.69 -0.37 30.22
CA GLN A 181 -3.35 -0.94 28.91
C GLN A 181 -2.22 -1.96 29.03
N VAL A 182 -2.26 -2.99 28.20
CA VAL A 182 -1.22 -4.03 28.16
C VAL A 182 -0.43 -3.91 26.84
N TRP A 183 0.85 -3.61 26.97
CA TRP A 183 1.79 -3.50 25.84
C TRP A 183 2.79 -4.66 25.90
N GLY A 184 2.46 -5.77 25.25
CA GLY A 184 3.31 -6.97 25.25
C GLY A 184 4.70 -6.68 24.65
N LEU A 185 5.75 -6.93 25.43
CA LEU A 185 7.12 -6.77 25.00
C LEU A 185 7.56 -7.95 24.12
N VAL A 186 8.18 -7.63 22.98
CA VAL A 186 8.93 -8.59 22.16
C VAL A 186 10.41 -8.41 22.39
N SER A 187 11.11 -9.47 22.76
CA SER A 187 12.55 -9.39 23.05
C SER A 187 13.32 -10.59 22.50
N ASN A 188 14.62 -10.39 22.28
CA ASN A 188 15.57 -11.46 21.95
C ASN A 188 16.74 -11.54 22.94
N LEU A 189 16.65 -10.89 24.08
CA LEU A 189 17.77 -10.77 25.03
C LEU A 189 18.14 -12.09 25.71
N GLU A 190 17.21 -13.04 25.80
CA GLU A 190 17.34 -14.24 26.62
C GLU A 190 17.74 -15.49 25.81
N ASN A 191 17.55 -15.47 24.48
CA ASN A 191 17.88 -16.61 23.63
C ASN A 191 19.17 -16.38 22.83
N LYS A 192 20.29 -16.84 23.40
CA LYS A 192 21.61 -16.72 22.76
C LYS A 192 21.78 -17.56 21.49
N ASN A 193 20.84 -18.46 21.22
CA ASN A 193 20.87 -19.31 20.02
C ASN A 193 20.16 -18.68 18.82
N VAL A 194 19.53 -17.52 19.02
CA VAL A 194 18.85 -16.78 17.96
C VAL A 194 19.67 -15.56 17.56
N ASP A 195 20.07 -15.51 16.31
CA ASP A 195 20.69 -14.34 15.72
C ASP A 195 19.62 -13.39 15.16
N THR A 196 19.40 -12.28 15.86
CA THR A 196 18.42 -11.27 15.49
C THR A 196 18.70 -10.69 14.09
N THR A 197 19.97 -10.55 13.71
CA THR A 197 20.34 -10.04 12.39
C THR A 197 19.87 -11.00 11.29
N THR A 198 20.05 -12.30 11.50
CA THR A 198 19.55 -13.32 10.58
C THR A 198 18.03 -13.25 10.48
N VAL A 199 17.32 -13.18 11.61
CA VAL A 199 15.84 -13.11 11.61
C VAL A 199 15.32 -11.88 10.86
N LEU A 200 15.93 -10.70 11.08
CA LEU A 200 15.50 -9.46 10.42
C LEU A 200 15.84 -9.40 8.92
N ASN A 201 16.77 -10.23 8.46
CA ASN A 201 17.17 -10.29 7.04
C ASN A 201 16.48 -11.43 6.27
N THR A 202 15.75 -12.31 6.92
CA THR A 202 14.95 -13.36 6.29
C THR A 202 13.56 -12.80 5.91
N THR A 203 13.48 -12.09 4.82
CA THR A 203 12.22 -11.65 4.18
C THR A 203 12.15 -12.15 2.77
#